data_53f902c37d99f0c6daf71a94546bd65e
#
_entry.id   53f902c37d99f0c6daf71a94546bd65e
#
_cell.length_a   1.000
_cell.length_b   1.000
_cell.length_c   1.000
_cell.angle_alpha   90.00
_cell.angle_beta   90.00
_cell.angle_gamma   90.00
#
_symmetry.space_group_name_H-M   'P 1'
#
loop_
_entity.id
_entity.type
_entity.pdbx_description
1 polymer ?
#
loop_
_entity_poly.entity_id
_entity_poly.type
_entity_poly.pdbx_seq_one_letter_code
_entity_poly.pdbx_strand_id
1 'polypeptide(L)'
;LADADSGELAMRNADLALYAAKGSRRSAVQMFEPTMAQTANTRTTLERHLRHALERDELRVVYQPVVSLPQGPVYGLEALLRWHCPPLGDVSPTEFIPIAERSGLILPIGRFVLARALEQLAAWLASGLDVRMSVNLSASQLADEQLPELLTDLLELHGIPGERVLLELTETALMERATTQPLGMLDRLRATGAGLVLDDFGTGYSSLARLGALALTAVKIDRSFVRRMGSDPGARAIVAAVLQMSGPLETAVVAEGVETEAERELLVEMRCPYAQGYLFGAPAAADQTTALLEADQARRLAADPA
;
A
#
# COMPACT_ATOMS: atom_id res chain seq x y z
N LEU A 1 -6.54 5.26 40.00
CA LEU A 1 -6.18 4.53 41.25
C LEU A 1 -7.21 3.44 41.59
N ALA A 2 -8.49 3.60 41.19
CA ALA A 2 -9.54 2.62 41.50
C ALA A 2 -9.36 1.26 40.74
N ASP A 3 -8.52 1.20 39.70
CA ASP A 3 -8.31 0.01 38.85
C ASP A 3 -6.96 -0.69 39.16
N ALA A 4 -6.29 -0.39 40.24
CA ALA A 4 -4.99 -0.96 40.55
C ALA A 4 -4.88 -1.32 42.04
N ASP A 5 -4.63 -2.59 42.35
CA ASP A 5 -4.46 -3.13 43.68
C ASP A 5 -3.07 -2.80 44.28
N SER A 6 -2.15 -2.23 43.52
CA SER A 6 -0.80 -1.81 43.93
C SER A 6 -0.35 -0.56 43.17
N GLY A 7 0.57 0.21 43.77
CA GLY A 7 1.17 1.39 43.10
C GLY A 7 1.89 1.04 41.80
N GLU A 8 2.49 -0.14 41.72
CA GLU A 8 3.18 -0.63 40.52
C GLU A 8 2.19 -0.90 39.39
N LEU A 9 1.03 -1.50 39.70
CA LEU A 9 -0.04 -1.72 38.73
C LEU A 9 -0.65 -0.39 38.27
N ALA A 10 -0.81 0.59 39.17
CA ALA A 10 -1.29 1.92 38.80
C ALA A 10 -0.34 2.64 37.83
N MET A 11 0.97 2.58 38.09
CA MET A 11 2.00 3.13 37.20
C MET A 11 1.95 2.46 35.81
N ARG A 12 1.93 1.13 35.77
CA ARG A 12 1.81 0.38 34.49
C ARG A 12 0.56 0.75 33.71
N ASN A 13 -0.57 0.87 34.38
CA ASN A 13 -1.83 1.25 33.75
C ASN A 13 -1.79 2.69 33.21
N ALA A 14 -1.17 3.62 33.93
CA ALA A 14 -0.95 4.99 33.50
C ALA A 14 -0.03 5.07 32.26
N ASP A 15 1.05 4.27 32.23
CA ASP A 15 1.96 4.19 31.09
C ASP A 15 1.25 3.64 29.83
N LEU A 16 0.39 2.62 29.99
CA LEU A 16 -0.40 2.09 28.88
C LEU A 16 -1.40 3.12 28.33
N ALA A 17 -2.06 3.89 29.22
CA ALA A 17 -2.97 4.96 28.81
C ALA A 17 -2.23 6.11 28.13
N LEU A 18 -1.06 6.51 28.65
CA LEU A 18 -0.20 7.52 28.03
C LEU A 18 0.26 7.09 26.63
N TYR A 19 0.63 5.82 26.51
CA TYR A 19 1.04 5.26 25.21
C TYR A 19 -0.10 5.27 24.20
N ALA A 20 -1.31 4.87 24.61
CA ALA A 20 -2.51 4.92 23.76
C ALA A 20 -2.83 6.37 23.35
N ALA A 21 -2.70 7.34 24.25
CA ALA A 21 -2.89 8.77 23.96
C ALA A 21 -1.89 9.30 22.91
N LYS A 22 -0.61 8.89 22.98
CA LYS A 22 0.41 9.28 21.99
C LYS A 22 0.15 8.71 20.58
N GLY A 23 -0.51 7.56 20.49
CA GLY A 23 -0.92 6.96 19.21
C GLY A 23 -2.18 7.58 18.61
N SER A 24 -2.98 8.30 19.41
CA SER A 24 -4.14 9.03 18.91
C SER A 24 -3.72 10.44 18.47
N ARG A 25 -4.05 10.83 17.23
CA ARG A 25 -3.74 12.18 16.68
C ARG A 25 -4.40 13.35 17.41
N ARG A 26 -5.12 13.11 18.49
CA ARG A 26 -5.76 14.14 19.34
C ARG A 26 -5.04 14.22 20.66
N SER A 27 -4.67 15.44 21.08
CA SER A 27 -4.26 15.75 22.46
C SER A 27 -5.42 15.46 23.39
N ALA A 28 -5.60 14.21 23.76
CA ALA A 28 -6.66 13.75 24.63
C ALA A 28 -6.05 13.14 25.89
N VAL A 29 -6.67 13.45 27.01
CA VAL A 29 -6.47 12.67 28.24
C VAL A 29 -7.12 11.32 28.00
N GLN A 30 -6.33 10.26 28.03
CA GLN A 30 -6.81 8.89 27.88
C GLN A 30 -6.83 8.23 29.28
N MET A 31 -7.96 7.70 29.68
CA MET A 31 -8.06 6.86 30.87
C MET A 31 -7.67 5.43 30.54
N PHE A 32 -7.05 4.73 31.48
CA PHE A 32 -6.75 3.32 31.30
C PHE A 32 -8.03 2.48 31.18
N GLU A 33 -8.03 1.60 30.21
CA GLU A 33 -9.04 0.56 30.02
C GLU A 33 -8.33 -0.81 29.98
N PRO A 34 -8.90 -1.89 30.57
CA PRO A 34 -8.31 -3.23 30.54
C PRO A 34 -7.95 -3.73 29.14
N THR A 35 -8.68 -3.32 28.11
CA THR A 35 -8.41 -3.58 26.71
C THR A 35 -7.04 -3.08 26.24
N MET A 36 -6.53 -1.98 26.83
CA MET A 36 -5.20 -1.43 26.52
C MET A 36 -4.08 -2.40 26.93
N ALA A 37 -4.23 -3.06 28.09
CA ALA A 37 -3.26 -4.06 28.53
C ALA A 37 -3.28 -5.29 27.61
N GLN A 38 -4.45 -5.74 27.16
CA GLN A 38 -4.58 -6.83 26.20
C GLN A 38 -3.92 -6.46 24.87
N THR A 39 -4.23 -5.28 24.34
CA THR A 39 -3.64 -4.76 23.08
C THR A 39 -2.11 -4.68 23.17
N ALA A 40 -1.56 -4.19 24.29
CA ALA A 40 -0.12 -4.12 24.51
C ALA A 40 0.53 -5.51 24.57
N ASN A 41 -0.09 -6.49 25.24
CA ASN A 41 0.39 -7.86 25.31
C ASN A 41 0.36 -8.54 23.93
N THR A 42 -0.75 -8.39 23.18
CA THR A 42 -0.88 -8.90 21.80
C THR A 42 0.22 -8.33 20.92
N ARG A 43 0.45 -7.02 20.99
CA ARG A 43 1.49 -6.34 20.23
C ARG A 43 2.89 -6.85 20.56
N THR A 44 3.22 -7.01 21.85
CA THR A 44 4.51 -7.56 22.26
C THR A 44 4.71 -9.00 21.75
N THR A 45 3.64 -9.78 21.78
CA THR A 45 3.65 -11.14 21.22
C THR A 45 3.89 -11.13 19.73
N LEU A 46 3.14 -10.31 18.97
CA LEU A 46 3.30 -10.15 17.52
C LEU A 46 4.73 -9.69 17.17
N GLU A 47 5.26 -8.68 17.86
CA GLU A 47 6.62 -8.19 17.62
C GLU A 47 7.68 -9.28 17.82
N ARG A 48 7.55 -10.06 18.90
CA ARG A 48 8.48 -11.18 19.16
C ARG A 48 8.46 -12.23 18.06
N HIS A 49 7.28 -12.57 17.54
CA HIS A 49 7.15 -13.53 16.44
C HIS A 49 7.66 -12.94 15.12
N LEU A 50 7.32 -11.67 14.84
CA LEU A 50 7.70 -10.98 13.60
C LEU A 50 9.22 -10.87 13.42
N ARG A 51 10.00 -10.75 14.51
CA ARG A 51 11.47 -10.73 14.48
C ARG A 51 12.08 -11.93 13.76
N HIS A 52 11.40 -13.06 13.78
CA HIS A 52 11.88 -14.31 13.20
C HIS A 52 11.05 -14.75 11.97
N ALA A 53 10.09 -13.94 11.56
CA ALA A 53 9.14 -14.31 10.50
C ALA A 53 9.84 -14.53 9.14
N LEU A 54 10.87 -13.72 8.82
CA LEU A 54 11.69 -13.90 7.61
C LEU A 54 12.50 -15.19 7.66
N GLU A 55 13.13 -15.50 8.77
CA GLU A 55 13.96 -16.71 8.95
C GLU A 55 13.14 -18.01 8.90
N ARG A 56 11.82 -17.89 9.21
CA ARG A 56 10.90 -19.03 9.29
C ARG A 56 10.00 -19.18 8.08
N ASP A 57 10.23 -18.41 7.01
CA ASP A 57 9.36 -18.38 5.82
C ASP A 57 7.87 -18.14 6.12
N GLU A 58 7.58 -17.35 7.17
CA GLU A 58 6.21 -17.00 7.58
C GLU A 58 5.63 -15.83 6.75
N LEU A 59 6.48 -15.10 6.02
CA LEU A 59 6.10 -13.96 5.19
C LEU A 59 6.01 -14.38 3.71
N ARG A 60 4.94 -13.97 3.06
CA ARG A 60 4.71 -14.20 1.63
C ARG A 60 4.18 -12.96 0.94
N VAL A 61 4.45 -12.84 -0.36
CA VAL A 61 3.90 -11.80 -1.22
C VAL A 61 2.76 -12.41 -2.04
N VAL A 62 1.64 -11.72 -2.07
CA VAL A 62 0.49 -12.01 -2.94
C VAL A 62 0.24 -10.81 -3.83
N TYR A 63 -0.50 -10.98 -4.92
CA TYR A 63 -0.65 -9.99 -5.96
C TYR A 63 -2.12 -9.70 -6.24
N GLN A 64 -2.47 -8.42 -6.32
CA GLN A 64 -3.84 -7.99 -6.64
C GLN A 64 -3.86 -7.24 -7.97
N PRO A 65 -4.80 -7.57 -8.88
CA PRO A 65 -4.87 -6.91 -10.17
C PRO A 65 -5.40 -5.47 -10.07
N VAL A 66 -4.76 -4.59 -10.83
CA VAL A 66 -5.23 -3.27 -11.22
C VAL A 66 -5.66 -3.35 -12.68
N VAL A 67 -6.88 -2.98 -13.00
CA VAL A 67 -7.45 -3.10 -14.34
C VAL A 67 -7.73 -1.74 -14.97
N SER A 68 -7.67 -1.67 -16.29
CA SER A 68 -8.14 -0.52 -17.04
C SER A 68 -9.67 -0.55 -17.14
N LEU A 69 -10.35 0.59 -17.01
CA LEU A 69 -11.78 0.70 -17.22
C LEU A 69 -12.09 1.14 -18.67
N PRO A 70 -13.26 0.78 -19.23
CA PRO A 70 -14.41 0.11 -18.59
C PRO A 70 -14.31 -1.42 -18.49
N GLN A 71 -13.63 -2.12 -19.36
CA GLN A 71 -13.48 -3.58 -19.42
C GLN A 71 -12.10 -3.94 -19.99
N GLY A 72 -11.13 -3.11 -19.64
CA GLY A 72 -9.79 -3.25 -20.17
C GLY A 72 -8.97 -4.34 -19.49
N PRO A 73 -7.78 -4.51 -20.01
CA PRO A 73 -6.83 -5.50 -19.53
C PRO A 73 -6.34 -5.22 -18.11
N VAL A 74 -5.75 -6.22 -17.50
CA VAL A 74 -4.91 -6.03 -16.32
C VAL A 74 -3.76 -5.10 -16.72
N TYR A 75 -3.72 -3.93 -16.08
CA TYR A 75 -2.71 -2.90 -16.29
C TYR A 75 -1.45 -3.17 -15.48
N GLY A 76 -1.63 -3.69 -14.27
CA GLY A 76 -0.57 -3.98 -13.34
C GLY A 76 -1.07 -4.80 -12.15
N LEU A 77 -0.16 -5.03 -11.24
CA LEU A 77 -0.39 -5.82 -10.04
C LEU A 77 0.16 -5.07 -8.83
N GLU A 78 -0.54 -5.10 -7.72
CA GLU A 78 -0.01 -4.64 -6.45
C GLU A 78 0.53 -5.82 -5.64
N ALA A 79 1.80 -5.72 -5.22
CA ALA A 79 2.46 -6.68 -4.34
C ALA A 79 2.07 -6.41 -2.88
N LEU A 80 1.41 -7.36 -2.27
CA LEU A 80 0.85 -7.24 -0.93
C LEU A 80 1.48 -8.27 0.00
N LEU A 81 2.07 -7.80 1.09
CA LEU A 81 2.65 -8.66 2.11
C LEU A 81 1.58 -9.39 2.92
N ARG A 82 1.80 -10.67 3.21
CA ARG A 82 0.99 -11.49 4.10
C ARG A 82 1.89 -12.19 5.11
N TRP A 83 1.40 -12.32 6.31
CA TRP A 83 2.09 -13.02 7.39
C TRP A 83 1.20 -14.14 7.93
N HIS A 84 1.72 -15.37 7.83
CA HIS A 84 1.13 -16.54 8.46
C HIS A 84 2.03 -16.99 9.61
N CYS A 85 1.61 -16.74 10.84
CA CYS A 85 2.34 -17.13 12.04
C CYS A 85 1.71 -18.41 12.60
N PRO A 86 2.37 -19.58 12.55
CA PRO A 86 1.75 -20.86 12.93
C PRO A 86 1.00 -20.86 14.28
N PRO A 87 1.52 -20.20 15.35
CA PRO A 87 0.78 -20.12 16.62
C PRO A 87 -0.41 -19.15 16.62
N LEU A 88 -0.47 -18.18 15.67
CA LEU A 88 -1.44 -17.08 15.66
C LEU A 88 -2.36 -17.12 14.43
N GLY A 89 -2.03 -17.94 13.43
CA GLY A 89 -2.70 -17.96 12.13
C GLY A 89 -2.31 -16.82 11.22
N ASP A 90 -3.21 -16.43 10.32
CA ASP A 90 -3.02 -15.28 9.43
C ASP A 90 -3.18 -13.96 10.20
N VAL A 91 -2.10 -13.17 10.25
CA VAL A 91 -2.06 -11.88 10.92
C VAL A 91 -2.31 -10.77 9.89
N SER A 92 -3.23 -9.85 10.22
CA SER A 92 -3.58 -8.74 9.33
C SER A 92 -2.42 -7.78 9.11
N PRO A 93 -2.16 -7.29 7.87
CA PRO A 93 -1.21 -6.22 7.62
C PRO A 93 -1.45 -4.96 8.46
N THR A 94 -2.70 -4.61 8.73
CA THR A 94 -3.07 -3.48 9.58
C THR A 94 -2.62 -3.63 11.04
N GLU A 95 -2.35 -4.88 11.48
CA GLU A 95 -1.85 -5.16 12.82
C GLU A 95 -0.32 -5.21 12.86
N PHE A 96 0.33 -5.91 11.91
CA PHE A 96 1.76 -6.15 12.00
C PHE A 96 2.63 -5.08 11.33
N ILE A 97 2.17 -4.40 10.27
CA ILE A 97 2.94 -3.34 9.60
C ILE A 97 3.28 -2.20 10.56
N PRO A 98 2.34 -1.65 11.36
CA PRO A 98 2.68 -0.64 12.35
C PRO A 98 3.66 -1.12 13.43
N ILE A 99 3.69 -2.43 13.73
CA ILE A 99 4.67 -3.04 14.64
C ILE A 99 6.05 -3.08 13.96
N ALA A 100 6.11 -3.53 12.71
CA ALA A 100 7.34 -3.57 11.91
C ALA A 100 7.99 -2.19 11.78
N GLU A 101 7.19 -1.14 11.53
CA GLU A 101 7.68 0.24 11.42
C GLU A 101 8.31 0.72 12.72
N ARG A 102 7.61 0.56 13.84
CA ARG A 102 8.11 1.01 15.17
C ARG A 102 9.32 0.25 15.66
N SER A 103 9.43 -1.03 15.34
CA SER A 103 10.55 -1.89 15.73
C SER A 103 11.73 -1.86 14.78
N GLY A 104 11.62 -1.16 13.63
CA GLY A 104 12.61 -1.12 12.56
C GLY A 104 12.65 -2.39 11.69
N LEU A 105 11.80 -3.38 11.98
CA LEU A 105 11.71 -4.61 11.18
C LEU A 105 11.16 -4.35 9.77
N ILE A 106 10.52 -3.21 9.55
CA ILE A 106 10.00 -2.83 8.23
C ILE A 106 11.11 -2.72 7.18
N LEU A 107 12.36 -2.40 7.55
CA LEU A 107 13.46 -2.30 6.61
C LEU A 107 13.84 -3.67 6.01
N PRO A 108 14.20 -4.70 6.80
CA PRO A 108 14.49 -6.03 6.23
C PRO A 108 13.25 -6.66 5.56
N ILE A 109 12.05 -6.44 6.09
CA ILE A 109 10.79 -6.92 5.48
C ILE A 109 10.57 -6.23 4.12
N GLY A 110 10.77 -4.92 4.01
CA GLY A 110 10.60 -4.20 2.76
C GLY A 110 11.61 -4.62 1.69
N ARG A 111 12.88 -4.88 2.07
CA ARG A 111 13.88 -5.47 1.16
C ARG A 111 13.43 -6.82 0.63
N PHE A 112 12.89 -7.68 1.49
CA PHE A 112 12.31 -8.96 1.10
C PHE A 112 11.14 -8.80 0.11
N VAL A 113 10.20 -7.88 0.40
CA VAL A 113 9.04 -7.63 -0.49
C VAL A 113 9.49 -7.14 -1.86
N LEU A 114 10.40 -6.15 -1.92
CA LEU A 114 10.95 -5.65 -3.17
C LEU A 114 11.61 -6.76 -3.98
N ALA A 115 12.49 -7.56 -3.35
CA ALA A 115 13.19 -8.66 -4.02
C ALA A 115 12.18 -9.67 -4.60
N ARG A 116 11.20 -10.11 -3.81
CA ARG A 116 10.19 -11.09 -4.26
C ARG A 116 9.26 -10.54 -5.34
N ALA A 117 8.83 -9.28 -5.20
CA ALA A 117 7.97 -8.64 -6.19
C ALA A 117 8.68 -8.49 -7.55
N LEU A 118 9.95 -8.08 -7.55
CA LEU A 118 10.72 -7.90 -8.78
C LEU A 118 11.14 -9.23 -9.40
N GLU A 119 11.52 -10.22 -8.62
CA GLU A 119 11.76 -11.60 -9.10
C GLU A 119 10.51 -12.14 -9.83
N GLN A 120 9.33 -11.97 -9.25
CA GLN A 120 8.08 -12.42 -9.85
C GLN A 120 7.70 -11.61 -11.10
N LEU A 121 7.90 -10.28 -11.08
CA LEU A 121 7.69 -9.43 -12.24
C LEU A 121 8.56 -9.87 -13.42
N ALA A 122 9.85 -10.14 -13.18
CA ALA A 122 10.76 -10.64 -14.19
C ALA A 122 10.28 -11.96 -14.83
N ALA A 123 9.80 -12.91 -14.00
CA ALA A 123 9.23 -14.15 -14.49
C ALA A 123 8.02 -13.94 -15.41
N TRP A 124 7.11 -13.03 -15.06
CA TRP A 124 5.96 -12.69 -15.91
C TRP A 124 6.37 -12.00 -17.21
N LEU A 125 7.28 -11.03 -17.15
CA LEU A 125 7.80 -10.36 -18.35
C LEU A 125 8.52 -11.34 -19.30
N ALA A 126 9.32 -12.27 -18.75
CA ALA A 126 9.98 -13.32 -19.51
C ALA A 126 8.99 -14.30 -20.18
N SER A 127 7.81 -14.49 -19.57
CA SER A 127 6.70 -15.27 -20.14
C SER A 127 5.85 -14.49 -21.15
N GLY A 128 6.20 -13.24 -21.46
CA GLY A 128 5.48 -12.39 -22.40
C GLY A 128 4.20 -11.75 -21.80
N LEU A 129 4.05 -11.77 -20.48
CA LEU A 129 2.95 -11.11 -19.78
C LEU A 129 3.34 -9.65 -19.51
N ASP A 130 2.73 -8.72 -20.25
CA ASP A 130 3.05 -7.28 -20.20
C ASP A 130 2.32 -6.59 -19.07
N VAL A 131 2.94 -6.56 -17.88
CA VAL A 131 2.38 -5.98 -16.65
C VAL A 131 3.34 -5.05 -15.94
N ARG A 132 2.82 -4.23 -15.02
CA ARG A 132 3.56 -3.42 -14.06
C ARG A 132 3.42 -4.00 -12.67
N MET A 133 4.34 -3.63 -11.77
CA MET A 133 4.32 -4.03 -10.37
C MET A 133 4.34 -2.82 -9.46
N SER A 134 3.33 -2.69 -8.63
CA SER A 134 3.29 -1.71 -7.54
C SER A 134 3.79 -2.34 -6.23
N VAL A 135 4.62 -1.60 -5.49
CA VAL A 135 5.14 -2.02 -4.18
C VAL A 135 4.98 -0.89 -3.18
N ASN A 136 4.38 -1.19 -2.05
CA ASN A 136 4.18 -0.25 -0.95
C ASN A 136 5.50 0.07 -0.24
N LEU A 137 5.76 1.34 0.02
CA LEU A 137 6.88 1.85 0.80
C LEU A 137 6.41 2.62 2.04
N SER A 138 6.97 2.27 3.19
CA SER A 138 6.73 3.02 4.44
C SER A 138 7.58 4.28 4.52
N ALA A 139 7.16 5.24 5.39
CA ALA A 139 7.95 6.41 5.71
C ALA A 139 9.35 6.05 6.25
N SER A 140 9.48 4.96 7.00
CA SER A 140 10.77 4.49 7.52
C SER A 140 11.71 4.01 6.43
N GLN A 141 11.20 3.36 5.39
CA GLN A 141 12.00 2.91 4.24
C GLN A 141 12.51 4.10 3.41
N LEU A 142 11.74 5.18 3.28
CA LEU A 142 12.21 6.42 2.66
C LEU A 142 13.37 7.08 3.42
N ALA A 143 13.64 6.67 4.68
CA ALA A 143 14.82 7.10 5.44
C ALA A 143 16.08 6.27 5.14
N ASP A 144 15.92 5.12 4.53
CA ASP A 144 17.04 4.25 4.17
C ASP A 144 17.73 4.80 2.92
N GLU A 145 18.89 5.42 3.12
CA GLU A 145 19.68 5.99 2.01
C GLU A 145 20.14 4.96 0.98
N GLN A 146 20.11 3.67 1.34
CA GLN A 146 20.47 2.56 0.46
C GLN A 146 19.29 2.08 -0.41
N LEU A 147 18.07 2.58 -0.20
CA LEU A 147 16.89 2.13 -0.94
C LEU A 147 17.00 2.34 -2.47
N PRO A 148 17.47 3.50 -2.98
CA PRO A 148 17.63 3.67 -4.44
C PRO A 148 18.65 2.74 -5.06
N GLU A 149 19.78 2.51 -4.39
CA GLU A 149 20.81 1.57 -4.84
C GLU A 149 20.27 0.14 -4.85
N LEU A 150 19.59 -0.28 -3.78
CA LEU A 150 18.94 -1.59 -3.73
C LEU A 150 17.94 -1.78 -4.88
N LEU A 151 17.13 -0.76 -5.17
CA LEU A 151 16.18 -0.83 -6.28
C LEU A 151 16.91 -0.95 -7.62
N THR A 152 17.97 -0.16 -7.84
CA THR A 152 18.80 -0.23 -9.05
C THR A 152 19.40 -1.62 -9.23
N ASP A 153 20.01 -2.16 -8.18
CA ASP A 153 20.66 -3.50 -8.20
C ASP A 153 19.64 -4.59 -8.56
N LEU A 154 18.42 -4.52 -7.99
CA LEU A 154 17.35 -5.48 -8.28
C LEU A 154 16.83 -5.35 -9.71
N LEU A 155 16.66 -4.12 -10.22
CA LEU A 155 16.23 -3.88 -11.60
C LEU A 155 17.27 -4.42 -12.60
N GLU A 156 18.56 -4.15 -12.36
CA GLU A 156 19.68 -4.66 -13.18
C GLU A 156 19.79 -6.18 -13.11
N LEU A 157 19.72 -6.75 -11.90
CA LEU A 157 19.81 -8.21 -11.67
C LEU A 157 18.76 -8.97 -12.48
N HIS A 158 17.54 -8.44 -12.54
CA HIS A 158 16.41 -9.07 -13.20
C HIS A 158 16.15 -8.56 -14.62
N GLY A 159 16.89 -7.56 -15.11
CA GLY A 159 16.69 -6.97 -16.43
C GLY A 159 15.35 -6.28 -16.59
N ILE A 160 14.81 -5.68 -15.52
CA ILE A 160 13.50 -5.03 -15.51
C ILE A 160 13.65 -3.55 -15.84
N PRO A 161 12.94 -3.02 -16.86
CA PRO A 161 12.87 -1.57 -17.08
C PRO A 161 12.20 -0.86 -15.88
N GLY A 162 12.81 0.23 -15.40
CA GLY A 162 12.33 0.94 -14.20
C GLY A 162 10.86 1.37 -14.29
N GLU A 163 10.38 1.76 -15.48
CA GLU A 163 8.98 2.14 -15.72
C GLU A 163 7.95 1.01 -15.51
N ARG A 164 8.42 -0.21 -15.31
CA ARG A 164 7.56 -1.34 -14.92
C ARG A 164 7.30 -1.42 -13.42
N VAL A 165 8.01 -0.63 -12.63
CA VAL A 165 7.90 -0.62 -11.17
C VAL A 165 7.25 0.68 -10.72
N LEU A 166 6.28 0.56 -9.84
CA LEU A 166 5.58 1.67 -9.20
C LEU A 166 5.79 1.57 -7.69
N LEU A 167 6.21 2.66 -7.07
CA LEU A 167 6.44 2.73 -5.63
C LEU A 167 5.28 3.51 -4.99
N GLU A 168 4.51 2.84 -4.14
CA GLU A 168 3.33 3.41 -3.50
C GLU A 168 3.67 4.00 -2.14
N LEU A 169 3.24 5.23 -1.92
CA LEU A 169 3.53 6.02 -0.73
C LEU A 169 2.23 6.62 -0.20
N THR A 170 1.92 6.38 1.05
CA THR A 170 0.75 7.02 1.66
C THR A 170 0.93 8.54 1.78
N GLU A 171 -0.18 9.27 1.76
CA GLU A 171 -0.19 10.73 1.95
C GLU A 171 0.57 11.14 3.21
N THR A 172 0.40 10.40 4.31
CA THR A 172 1.09 10.66 5.58
C THR A 172 2.60 10.48 5.47
N ALA A 173 3.06 9.40 4.82
CA ALA A 173 4.49 9.14 4.64
C ALA A 173 5.19 10.25 3.85
N LEU A 174 4.53 10.77 2.80
CA LEU A 174 5.03 11.90 2.03
C LEU A 174 5.07 13.21 2.84
N MET A 175 4.05 13.48 3.66
CA MET A 175 3.98 14.71 4.44
C MET A 175 5.00 14.75 5.59
N GLU A 176 5.20 13.66 6.29
CA GLU A 176 6.21 13.56 7.35
C GLU A 176 7.62 13.82 6.82
N ARG A 177 7.92 13.38 5.62
CA ARG A 177 9.22 13.55 4.98
C ARG A 177 9.44 14.93 4.37
N ALA A 178 8.44 15.54 3.77
CA ALA A 178 8.54 16.87 3.20
C ALA A 178 8.89 17.96 4.23
N THR A 179 8.72 17.68 5.53
CA THR A 179 9.11 18.58 6.62
C THR A 179 10.52 18.32 7.16
N THR A 180 11.09 17.13 6.95
CA THR A 180 12.33 16.68 7.61
C THR A 180 13.50 16.42 6.67
N GLN A 181 13.25 16.15 5.39
CA GLN A 181 14.31 15.92 4.39
C GLN A 181 13.97 16.56 3.04
N PRO A 182 14.98 17.00 2.26
CA PRO A 182 14.76 17.50 0.91
C PRO A 182 14.19 16.37 0.01
N LEU A 183 13.48 16.75 -1.06
CA LEU A 183 12.87 15.87 -2.08
C LEU A 183 13.86 14.90 -2.76
N GLY A 184 15.15 14.99 -2.43
CA GLY A 184 16.23 14.24 -3.04
C GLY A 184 16.10 12.70 -3.00
N MET A 185 15.45 12.11 -1.98
CA MET A 185 15.21 10.66 -1.96
C MET A 185 14.22 10.24 -3.04
N LEU A 186 13.11 10.98 -3.20
CA LEU A 186 12.13 10.71 -4.25
C LEU A 186 12.71 10.90 -5.64
N ASP A 187 13.57 11.92 -5.82
CA ASP A 187 14.27 12.15 -7.08
C ASP A 187 15.25 11.02 -7.40
N ARG A 188 15.98 10.50 -6.40
CA ARG A 188 16.86 9.32 -6.56
C ARG A 188 16.08 8.07 -6.93
N LEU A 189 14.93 7.83 -6.31
CA LEU A 189 14.04 6.71 -6.67
C LEU A 189 13.53 6.87 -8.11
N ARG A 190 13.10 8.08 -8.50
CA ARG A 190 12.67 8.34 -9.88
C ARG A 190 13.80 8.19 -10.90
N ALA A 191 15.02 8.52 -10.52
CA ALA A 191 16.18 8.35 -11.39
C ALA A 191 16.46 6.88 -11.75
N THR A 192 15.95 5.90 -10.99
CA THR A 192 15.95 4.48 -11.38
C THR A 192 14.97 4.14 -12.50
N GLY A 193 14.11 5.10 -12.91
CA GLY A 193 13.00 4.91 -13.85
C GLY A 193 11.68 4.52 -13.19
N ALA A 194 11.67 4.18 -11.90
CA ALA A 194 10.45 3.79 -11.20
C ALA A 194 9.45 4.95 -11.05
N GLY A 195 8.17 4.65 -11.22
CA GLY A 195 7.08 5.60 -11.00
C GLY A 195 6.75 5.75 -9.51
N LEU A 196 6.25 6.93 -9.13
CA LEU A 196 5.75 7.18 -7.77
C LEU A 196 4.23 7.25 -7.77
N VAL A 197 3.60 6.58 -6.83
CA VAL A 197 2.15 6.54 -6.65
C VAL A 197 1.80 7.07 -5.27
N LEU A 198 0.84 7.98 -5.22
CA LEU A 198 0.27 8.46 -3.97
C LEU A 198 -0.91 7.57 -3.59
N ASP A 199 -0.80 6.93 -2.44
CA ASP A 199 -1.81 6.03 -1.90
C ASP A 199 -2.68 6.67 -0.82
N ASP A 200 -3.87 6.11 -0.57
CA ASP A 200 -4.87 6.56 0.43
C ASP A 200 -5.29 8.04 0.27
N PHE A 201 -5.32 8.57 -0.96
CA PHE A 201 -5.59 9.98 -1.19
C PHE A 201 -6.99 10.41 -0.72
N GLY A 202 -7.00 11.53 0.02
CA GLY A 202 -8.20 12.15 0.55
C GLY A 202 -8.49 11.83 2.02
N THR A 203 -7.72 10.95 2.64
CA THR A 203 -7.85 10.63 4.07
C THR A 203 -7.04 11.57 4.98
N GLY A 204 -6.11 12.36 4.40
CA GLY A 204 -5.20 13.25 5.07
C GLY A 204 -5.42 14.74 4.75
N TYR A 205 -4.40 15.54 4.97
CA TYR A 205 -4.36 17.00 4.74
C TYR A 205 -3.42 17.36 3.58
N SER A 206 -3.58 16.75 2.41
CA SER A 206 -2.73 17.11 1.27
C SER A 206 -2.98 18.53 0.79
N SER A 207 -1.92 19.31 0.70
CA SER A 207 -1.93 20.54 -0.08
C SER A 207 -1.81 20.17 -1.57
N LEU A 208 -2.86 20.44 -2.35
CA LEU A 208 -2.87 20.26 -3.80
C LEU A 208 -1.64 20.88 -4.50
N ALA A 209 -1.13 22.01 -3.96
CA ALA A 209 0.06 22.66 -4.49
C ALA A 209 1.33 21.79 -4.38
N ARG A 210 1.39 20.88 -3.42
CA ARG A 210 2.54 19.97 -3.26
C ARG A 210 2.46 18.78 -4.21
N LEU A 211 1.26 18.30 -4.55
CA LEU A 211 1.09 17.18 -5.49
C LEU A 211 1.71 17.50 -6.85
N GLY A 212 1.51 18.72 -7.36
CA GLY A 212 2.11 19.15 -8.63
C GLY A 212 3.65 19.19 -8.61
N ALA A 213 4.27 19.34 -7.43
CA ALA A 213 5.73 19.36 -7.30
C ALA A 213 6.34 17.94 -7.21
N LEU A 214 5.53 16.91 -6.91
CA LEU A 214 6.02 15.54 -6.68
C LEU A 214 6.19 14.72 -7.96
N ALA A 215 5.71 15.20 -9.12
CA ALA A 215 5.72 14.50 -10.40
C ALA A 215 5.31 13.01 -10.26
N LEU A 216 4.10 12.81 -9.72
CA LEU A 216 3.52 11.50 -9.47
C LEU A 216 3.10 10.81 -10.77
N THR A 217 3.31 9.50 -10.85
CA THR A 217 2.83 8.67 -11.95
C THR A 217 1.34 8.37 -11.81
N ALA A 218 0.87 8.14 -10.58
CA ALA A 218 -0.53 7.87 -10.30
C ALA A 218 -0.94 8.33 -8.90
N VAL A 219 -2.26 8.46 -8.71
CA VAL A 219 -2.92 8.68 -7.42
C VAL A 219 -3.98 7.61 -7.24
N LYS A 220 -4.00 6.95 -6.07
CA LYS A 220 -5.03 5.97 -5.70
C LYS A 220 -6.08 6.65 -4.83
N ILE A 221 -7.34 6.54 -5.22
CA ILE A 221 -8.47 7.05 -4.45
C ILE A 221 -8.86 6.00 -3.41
N ASP A 222 -8.81 6.38 -2.12
CA ASP A 222 -9.15 5.48 -1.03
C ASP A 222 -10.56 4.90 -1.15
N ARG A 223 -10.66 3.62 -0.83
CA ARG A 223 -11.90 2.82 -0.88
C ARG A 223 -13.08 3.44 -0.13
N SER A 224 -12.84 4.25 0.90
CA SER A 224 -13.92 4.87 1.67
C SER A 224 -14.72 5.88 0.86
N PHE A 225 -14.11 6.51 -0.15
CA PHE A 225 -14.79 7.40 -1.09
C PHE A 225 -15.52 6.58 -2.18
N VAL A 226 -14.86 5.56 -2.73
CA VAL A 226 -15.42 4.69 -3.76
C VAL A 226 -16.71 4.03 -3.27
N ARG A 227 -16.70 3.43 -2.08
CA ARG A 227 -17.88 2.78 -1.49
C ARG A 227 -19.05 3.72 -1.23
N ARG A 228 -18.78 5.00 -0.92
CA ARG A 228 -19.81 5.97 -0.59
C ARG A 228 -20.28 6.80 -1.77
N MET A 229 -19.56 6.88 -2.89
CA MET A 229 -19.86 7.80 -4.00
C MET A 229 -21.24 7.59 -4.62
N GLY A 230 -21.83 6.39 -4.48
CA GLY A 230 -23.19 6.10 -4.95
C GLY A 230 -24.30 6.73 -4.10
N SER A 231 -24.03 6.96 -2.81
CA SER A 231 -25.04 7.45 -1.85
C SER A 231 -24.66 8.77 -1.17
N ASP A 232 -23.41 9.19 -1.22
CA ASP A 232 -22.87 10.40 -0.61
C ASP A 232 -22.38 11.38 -1.69
N PRO A 233 -23.11 12.49 -1.93
CA PRO A 233 -22.67 13.51 -2.90
C PRO A 233 -21.30 14.11 -2.58
N GLY A 234 -20.91 14.18 -1.30
CA GLY A 234 -19.59 14.67 -0.87
C GLY A 234 -18.48 13.72 -1.31
N ALA A 235 -18.63 12.41 -1.10
CA ALA A 235 -17.69 11.41 -1.57
C ALA A 235 -17.57 11.43 -3.11
N ARG A 236 -18.71 11.53 -3.81
CA ARG A 236 -18.73 11.65 -5.29
C ARG A 236 -18.01 12.90 -5.78
N ALA A 237 -18.19 14.04 -5.09
CA ALA A 237 -17.50 15.29 -5.44
C ALA A 237 -15.98 15.19 -5.25
N ILE A 238 -15.51 14.47 -4.22
CA ILE A 238 -14.07 14.21 -4.00
C ILE A 238 -13.51 13.37 -5.14
N VAL A 239 -14.16 12.25 -5.50
CA VAL A 239 -13.73 11.41 -6.62
C VAL A 239 -13.66 12.22 -7.93
N ALA A 240 -14.70 13.04 -8.21
CA ALA A 240 -14.72 13.90 -9.40
C ALA A 240 -13.59 14.93 -9.39
N ALA A 241 -13.29 15.54 -8.25
CA ALA A 241 -12.21 16.52 -8.12
C ALA A 241 -10.84 15.89 -8.40
N VAL A 242 -10.58 14.67 -7.88
CA VAL A 242 -9.34 13.95 -8.12
C VAL A 242 -9.18 13.62 -9.61
N LEU A 243 -10.24 13.13 -10.25
CA LEU A 243 -10.24 12.83 -11.69
C LEU A 243 -10.02 14.08 -12.55
N GLN A 244 -10.59 15.22 -12.17
CA GLN A 244 -10.39 16.48 -12.88
C GLN A 244 -8.97 17.03 -12.73
N MET A 245 -8.34 16.84 -11.58
CA MET A 245 -6.96 17.28 -11.35
C MET A 245 -5.93 16.43 -12.08
N SER A 246 -6.22 15.17 -12.33
CA SER A 246 -5.28 14.21 -12.92
C SER A 246 -4.81 14.62 -14.32
N GLY A 247 -5.72 15.16 -15.14
CA GLY A 247 -5.40 15.59 -16.51
C GLY A 247 -4.31 16.67 -16.57
N PRO A 248 -4.49 17.86 -15.93
CA PRO A 248 -3.48 18.92 -15.88
C PRO A 248 -2.16 18.52 -15.21
N LEU A 249 -2.18 17.50 -14.34
CA LEU A 249 -0.98 16.99 -13.64
C LEU A 249 -0.32 15.82 -14.38
N GLU A 250 -0.87 15.37 -15.50
CA GLU A 250 -0.40 14.20 -16.26
C GLU A 250 -0.27 12.95 -15.37
N THR A 251 -1.16 12.82 -14.39
CA THR A 251 -1.11 11.78 -13.36
C THR A 251 -2.27 10.81 -13.56
N ALA A 252 -2.02 9.51 -13.58
CA ALA A 252 -3.08 8.51 -13.66
C ALA A 252 -3.89 8.44 -12.36
N VAL A 253 -5.12 7.95 -12.43
CA VAL A 253 -5.97 7.73 -11.25
C VAL A 253 -6.38 6.27 -11.17
N VAL A 254 -6.25 5.67 -9.99
CA VAL A 254 -6.73 4.32 -9.67
C VAL A 254 -7.79 4.42 -8.59
N ALA A 255 -8.98 3.90 -8.82
CA ALA A 255 -10.01 3.80 -7.79
C ALA A 255 -9.87 2.48 -7.03
N GLU A 256 -9.76 2.56 -5.70
CA GLU A 256 -9.54 1.39 -4.87
C GLU A 256 -10.82 0.84 -4.23
N GLY A 257 -10.76 -0.47 -3.91
CA GLY A 257 -11.80 -1.15 -3.15
C GLY A 257 -13.13 -1.25 -3.88
N VAL A 258 -13.10 -1.36 -5.21
CA VAL A 258 -14.29 -1.61 -6.03
C VAL A 258 -14.77 -3.04 -5.80
N GLU A 259 -15.94 -3.19 -5.19
CA GLU A 259 -16.53 -4.48 -4.83
C GLU A 259 -17.80 -4.82 -5.61
N THR A 260 -18.45 -3.81 -6.20
CA THR A 260 -19.75 -3.98 -6.88
C THR A 260 -19.70 -3.44 -8.31
N GLU A 261 -20.57 -4.02 -9.16
CA GLU A 261 -20.76 -3.56 -10.53
C GLU A 261 -21.28 -2.12 -10.58
N ALA A 262 -22.14 -1.72 -9.64
CA ALA A 262 -22.65 -0.35 -9.53
C ALA A 262 -21.52 0.68 -9.28
N GLU A 263 -20.54 0.34 -8.44
CA GLU A 263 -19.35 1.19 -8.23
C GLU A 263 -18.52 1.30 -9.52
N ARG A 264 -18.32 0.17 -10.21
CA ARG A 264 -17.61 0.15 -11.50
C ARG A 264 -18.30 1.05 -12.53
N GLU A 265 -19.63 0.92 -12.68
CA GLU A 265 -20.42 1.73 -13.64
C GLU A 265 -20.30 3.23 -13.36
N LEU A 266 -20.40 3.64 -12.09
CA LEU A 266 -20.20 5.03 -11.69
C LEU A 266 -18.81 5.55 -12.03
N LEU A 267 -17.76 4.75 -11.79
CA LEU A 267 -16.38 5.10 -12.15
C LEU A 267 -16.20 5.24 -13.66
N VAL A 268 -16.85 4.38 -14.45
CA VAL A 268 -16.86 4.46 -15.92
C VAL A 268 -17.57 5.74 -16.39
N GLU A 269 -18.74 6.09 -15.84
CA GLU A 269 -19.43 7.36 -16.12
C GLU A 269 -18.52 8.57 -15.83
N MET A 270 -17.75 8.49 -14.73
CA MET A 270 -16.82 9.53 -14.31
C MET A 270 -15.49 9.51 -15.07
N ARG A 271 -15.31 8.57 -16.01
CA ARG A 271 -14.10 8.38 -16.83
C ARG A 271 -12.84 8.09 -16.00
N CYS A 272 -12.99 7.35 -14.90
CA CYS A 272 -11.85 6.85 -14.16
C CYS A 272 -11.08 5.85 -15.04
N PRO A 273 -9.74 6.00 -15.21
CA PRO A 273 -9.00 5.15 -16.14
C PRO A 273 -8.68 3.76 -15.58
N TYR A 274 -8.45 3.66 -14.26
CA TYR A 274 -8.04 2.41 -13.63
C TYR A 274 -8.82 2.14 -12.35
N ALA A 275 -8.95 0.85 -12.02
CA ALA A 275 -9.61 0.41 -10.80
C ALA A 275 -8.95 -0.83 -10.22
N GLN A 276 -9.08 -1.00 -8.91
CA GLN A 276 -8.64 -2.14 -8.14
C GLN A 276 -9.71 -2.51 -7.10
N GLY A 277 -9.93 -3.80 -6.89
CA GLY A 277 -10.89 -4.25 -5.88
C GLY A 277 -11.30 -5.70 -6.09
N TYR A 278 -12.07 -6.23 -5.15
CA TYR A 278 -12.50 -7.64 -5.18
C TYR A 278 -13.38 -7.99 -6.36
N LEU A 279 -14.03 -7.00 -6.97
CA LEU A 279 -14.77 -7.21 -8.21
C LEU A 279 -13.88 -7.73 -9.34
N PHE A 280 -12.63 -7.31 -9.41
CA PHE A 280 -11.66 -7.66 -10.45
C PHE A 280 -10.74 -8.83 -10.05
N GLY A 281 -10.57 -9.04 -8.75
CA GLY A 281 -9.78 -10.11 -8.17
C GLY A 281 -9.33 -9.81 -6.76
N ALA A 282 -9.39 -10.81 -5.89
CA ALA A 282 -8.77 -10.74 -4.58
C ALA A 282 -7.25 -10.91 -4.69
N PRO A 283 -6.46 -10.42 -3.72
CA PRO A 283 -5.03 -10.73 -3.64
C PRO A 283 -4.80 -12.25 -3.64
N ALA A 284 -3.98 -12.74 -4.58
CA ALA A 284 -3.76 -14.16 -4.82
C ALA A 284 -2.27 -14.50 -4.91
N ALA A 285 -1.92 -15.77 -4.73
CA ALA A 285 -0.55 -16.27 -4.93
C ALA A 285 -0.13 -16.16 -6.41
N ALA A 286 1.18 -16.22 -6.66
CA ALA A 286 1.75 -16.01 -7.98
C ALA A 286 1.18 -16.94 -9.06
N ASP A 287 0.98 -18.21 -8.74
CA ASP A 287 0.40 -19.22 -9.66
C ASP A 287 -1.03 -18.88 -10.09
N GLN A 288 -1.88 -18.49 -9.15
CA GLN A 288 -3.25 -18.07 -9.42
C GLN A 288 -3.30 -16.75 -10.22
N THR A 289 -2.39 -15.83 -9.89
CA THR A 289 -2.26 -14.55 -10.60
C THR A 289 -1.76 -14.79 -12.02
N THR A 290 -0.82 -15.72 -12.25
CA THR A 290 -0.36 -16.10 -13.59
C THR A 290 -1.51 -16.59 -14.45
N ALA A 291 -2.33 -17.52 -13.93
CA ALA A 291 -3.50 -18.01 -14.65
C ALA A 291 -4.51 -16.89 -15.02
N LEU A 292 -4.68 -15.89 -14.13
CA LEU A 292 -5.50 -14.72 -14.40
C LEU A 292 -4.91 -13.89 -15.55
N LEU A 293 -3.61 -13.63 -15.53
CA LEU A 293 -2.91 -12.83 -16.56
C LEU A 293 -2.94 -13.52 -17.92
N GLU A 294 -2.72 -14.83 -17.97
CA GLU A 294 -2.79 -15.62 -19.21
C GLU A 294 -4.20 -15.60 -19.80
N ALA A 295 -5.23 -15.76 -18.97
CA ALA A 295 -6.63 -15.67 -19.40
C ALA A 295 -6.97 -14.25 -19.91
N ASP A 296 -6.43 -13.21 -19.27
CA ASP A 296 -6.60 -11.84 -19.73
C ASP A 296 -5.92 -11.58 -21.08
N GLN A 297 -4.68 -12.05 -21.25
CA GLN A 297 -3.94 -11.95 -22.50
C GLN A 297 -4.65 -12.69 -23.64
N ALA A 298 -5.17 -13.89 -23.40
CA ALA A 298 -5.93 -14.65 -24.39
C ALA A 298 -7.21 -13.91 -24.85
N ARG A 299 -7.91 -13.26 -23.91
CA ARG A 299 -9.10 -12.42 -24.22
C ARG A 299 -8.73 -11.23 -25.12
N ARG A 300 -7.59 -10.56 -24.85
CA ARG A 300 -7.10 -9.44 -25.66
C ARG A 300 -6.81 -9.86 -27.09
N LEU A 301 -6.07 -10.96 -27.25
CA LEU A 301 -5.73 -11.51 -28.57
C LEU A 301 -6.97 -11.97 -29.35
N ALA A 302 -8.01 -12.44 -28.68
CA ALA A 302 -9.27 -12.80 -29.31
C ALA A 302 -10.14 -11.59 -29.72
N ALA A 303 -9.98 -10.45 -29.03
CA ALA A 303 -10.75 -9.22 -29.28
C ALA A 303 -10.12 -8.34 -30.38
N ASP A 304 -8.84 -8.50 -30.69
CA ASP A 304 -8.08 -7.77 -31.70
C ASP A 304 -7.50 -8.76 -32.76
N PRO A 305 -8.36 -9.35 -33.60
CA PRO A 305 -7.88 -10.19 -34.68
C PRO A 305 -7.23 -9.27 -35.73
N ALA A 306 -5.90 -9.39 -35.93
CA ALA A 306 -5.06 -8.63 -36.86
C ALA A 306 -5.64 -8.52 -38.29
#